data_eade1b1598ca8f696f8298fff224cae1
#
_entry.id   eade1b1598ca8f696f8298fff224cae1
#
_cell.length_a   1.000
_cell.length_b   1.000
_cell.length_c   1.000
_cell.angle_alpha   90.00
_cell.angle_beta   90.00
_cell.angle_gamma   90.00
#
_symmetry.space_group_name_H-M   'P 1'
#
loop_
_entity.id
_entity.type
_entity.pdbx_description
1 polymer ?
#
loop_
_entity_poly.entity_id
_entity_poly.type
_entity_poly.pdbx_seq_one_letter_code
_entity_poly.pdbx_strand_id
1 'polypeptide(L)'
;MKVALILGAAVWPGGVPSPTLRRRTLHAAGLWHGGEVQALIACGGLGTHPPTEAEAMRRLLLSEGVPDAAIRIEGRSRNTHENILLARPLLADLGATEAVIVTDATHAPRARMIARRLGLRASSSSPSLRGSHLPTTLRQGLREIPATALALWRLRR
;
A
#
# COMPACT_ATOMS: atom_id res chain seq x y z
N MET A 1 -13.63 8.17 -10.65
CA MET A 1 -12.46 8.74 -9.98
C MET A 1 -11.41 7.64 -9.77
N LYS A 2 -10.14 7.96 -9.98
CA LYS A 2 -9.01 7.04 -9.77
C LYS A 2 -8.37 7.29 -8.40
N VAL A 3 -8.22 6.25 -7.59
CA VAL A 3 -7.76 6.37 -6.19
C VAL A 3 -6.56 5.48 -5.96
N ALA A 4 -5.52 5.99 -5.30
CA ALA A 4 -4.38 5.17 -4.90
C ALA A 4 -4.64 4.48 -3.56
N LEU A 5 -4.38 3.17 -3.50
CA LEU A 5 -4.29 2.37 -2.29
C LEU A 5 -2.83 2.18 -1.92
N ILE A 6 -2.37 2.81 -0.85
CA ILE A 6 -0.99 2.70 -0.38
C ILE A 6 -0.93 1.55 0.63
N LEU A 7 -0.28 0.45 0.25
CA LEU A 7 -0.14 -0.68 1.16
C LEU A 7 0.91 -0.42 2.23
N GLY A 8 0.56 -0.74 3.46
CA GLY A 8 1.41 -0.58 4.63
C GLY A 8 2.70 -1.40 4.57
N ALA A 9 3.61 -1.03 5.42
CA ALA A 9 4.86 -1.71 5.73
C ALA A 9 5.15 -1.50 7.23
N ALA A 10 6.40 -1.36 7.66
CA ALA A 10 6.69 -1.19 9.07
C ALA A 10 6.80 0.29 9.50
N VAL A 11 6.39 0.57 10.74
CA VAL A 11 6.77 1.76 11.49
C VAL A 11 7.84 1.38 12.49
N TRP A 12 8.92 2.16 12.56
CA TRP A 12 10.04 1.97 13.46
C TRP A 12 9.84 2.72 14.78
N PRO A 13 10.68 2.46 15.81
CA PRO A 13 10.62 3.19 17.08
C PRO A 13 10.57 4.69 16.87
N GLY A 14 9.79 5.39 17.71
CA GLY A 14 9.58 6.84 17.58
C GLY A 14 8.62 7.26 16.48
N GLY A 15 7.89 6.33 15.87
CA GLY A 15 6.90 6.63 14.83
C GLY A 15 7.50 6.93 13.46
N VAL A 16 8.76 6.53 13.25
CA VAL A 16 9.48 6.76 11.99
C VAL A 16 9.02 5.74 10.94
N PRO A 17 8.53 6.15 9.76
CA PRO A 17 8.23 5.22 8.69
C PRO A 17 9.49 4.46 8.24
N SER A 18 9.38 3.14 8.09
CA SER A 18 10.47 2.35 7.48
C SER A 18 10.79 2.87 6.08
N PRO A 19 12.00 2.62 5.54
CA PRO A 19 12.34 3.02 4.18
C PRO A 19 11.33 2.54 3.13
N THR A 20 10.78 1.35 3.30
CA THR A 20 9.73 0.81 2.44
C THR A 20 8.45 1.61 2.52
N LEU A 21 7.96 1.87 3.74
CA LEU A 21 6.76 2.66 3.97
C LEU A 21 6.92 4.07 3.38
N ARG A 22 8.06 4.71 3.66
CA ARG A 22 8.39 6.04 3.15
C ARG A 22 8.39 6.08 1.62
N ARG A 23 9.05 5.13 0.94
CA ARG A 23 9.10 5.09 -0.54
C ARG A 23 7.70 4.96 -1.16
N ARG A 24 6.87 4.08 -0.63
CA ARG A 24 5.49 3.89 -1.12
C ARG A 24 4.69 5.17 -0.95
N THR A 25 4.79 5.80 0.20
CA THR A 25 4.05 7.04 0.51
C THR A 25 4.48 8.19 -0.39
N LEU A 26 5.78 8.42 -0.57
CA LEU A 26 6.30 9.47 -1.46
C LEU A 26 5.93 9.21 -2.93
N HIS A 27 5.96 7.95 -3.37
CA HIS A 27 5.51 7.59 -4.71
C HIS A 27 4.03 7.92 -4.93
N ALA A 28 3.18 7.61 -3.94
CA ALA A 28 1.76 7.95 -4.00
C ALA A 28 1.51 9.47 -4.00
N ALA A 29 2.28 10.24 -3.22
CA ALA A 29 2.24 11.70 -3.27
C ALA A 29 2.59 12.22 -4.68
N GLY A 30 3.61 11.64 -5.33
CA GLY A 30 3.97 11.95 -6.71
C GLY A 30 2.84 11.66 -7.71
N LEU A 31 2.14 10.54 -7.57
CA LEU A 31 0.97 10.23 -8.41
C LEU A 31 -0.16 11.25 -8.21
N TRP A 32 -0.37 11.72 -7.00
CA TRP A 32 -1.37 12.75 -6.71
C TRP A 32 -0.97 14.11 -7.30
N HIS A 33 0.26 14.56 -7.09
CA HIS A 33 0.78 15.82 -7.65
C HIS A 33 0.80 15.80 -9.19
N GLY A 34 1.05 14.64 -9.79
CA GLY A 34 0.98 14.43 -11.23
C GLY A 34 -0.44 14.36 -11.81
N GLY A 35 -1.48 14.41 -10.95
CA GLY A 35 -2.88 14.30 -11.39
C GLY A 35 -3.30 12.90 -11.84
N GLU A 36 -2.44 11.89 -11.62
CA GLU A 36 -2.73 10.49 -12.00
C GLU A 36 -3.80 9.85 -11.11
N VAL A 37 -3.93 10.34 -9.87
CA VAL A 37 -4.96 9.94 -8.92
C VAL A 37 -5.55 11.18 -8.23
N GLN A 38 -6.82 11.10 -7.83
CA GLN A 38 -7.56 12.21 -7.23
C GLN A 38 -7.72 12.08 -5.70
N ALA A 39 -7.46 10.89 -5.17
CA ALA A 39 -7.45 10.66 -3.72
C ALA A 39 -6.49 9.52 -3.36
N LEU A 40 -6.11 9.46 -2.10
CA LEU A 40 -5.19 8.49 -1.53
C LEU A 40 -5.85 7.79 -0.34
N ILE A 41 -5.74 6.47 -0.27
CA ILE A 41 -6.12 5.69 0.92
C ILE A 41 -4.85 5.07 1.49
N ALA A 42 -4.46 5.51 2.67
CA ALA A 42 -3.35 4.93 3.42
C ALA A 42 -3.86 3.72 4.20
N CYS A 43 -3.34 2.52 3.91
CA CYS A 43 -3.78 1.26 4.49
C CYS A 43 -2.68 0.66 5.36
N GLY A 44 -2.99 0.32 6.60
CA GLY A 44 -2.08 -0.36 7.51
C GLY A 44 -2.39 -0.06 8.97
N GLY A 45 -2.58 -1.12 9.75
CA GLY A 45 -2.88 -1.05 11.18
C GLY A 45 -1.67 -0.77 12.06
N LEU A 46 -1.85 -1.02 13.35
CA LEU A 46 -0.79 -0.93 14.34
C LEU A 46 0.12 -2.15 14.22
N GLY A 47 1.39 -1.90 13.92
CA GLY A 47 2.45 -2.90 13.96
C GLY A 47 3.12 -2.97 15.34
N THR A 48 4.43 -3.21 15.37
CA THR A 48 5.21 -3.30 16.62
C THR A 48 5.34 -1.95 17.32
N HIS A 49 5.39 -0.87 16.57
CA HIS A 49 5.59 0.49 17.09
C HIS A 49 4.48 1.43 16.62
N PRO A 50 3.89 2.27 17.53
CA PRO A 50 2.95 3.29 17.14
C PRO A 50 3.62 4.43 16.36
N PRO A 51 2.82 5.20 15.58
CA PRO A 51 1.39 5.06 15.33
C PRO A 51 1.05 3.92 14.38
N THR A 52 -0.22 3.81 13.92
CA THR A 52 -0.57 2.90 12.81
C THR A 52 0.22 3.27 11.56
N GLU A 53 0.46 2.29 10.70
CA GLU A 53 1.16 2.52 9.42
C GLU A 53 0.41 3.56 8.58
N ALA A 54 -0.93 3.51 8.57
CA ALA A 54 -1.79 4.47 7.88
C ALA A 54 -1.62 5.90 8.41
N GLU A 55 -1.54 6.08 9.73
CA GLU A 55 -1.33 7.42 10.31
C GLU A 55 0.09 7.94 10.04
N ALA A 56 1.10 7.09 10.08
CA ALA A 56 2.46 7.47 9.71
C ALA A 56 2.53 7.94 8.25
N MET A 57 1.83 7.24 7.34
CA MET A 57 1.72 7.64 5.94
C MET A 57 0.96 8.97 5.79
N ARG A 58 -0.16 9.16 6.52
CA ARG A 58 -0.91 10.42 6.47
C ARG A 58 -0.04 11.61 6.85
N ARG A 59 0.71 11.53 7.94
CA ARG A 59 1.63 12.60 8.37
C ARG A 59 2.64 12.94 7.28
N LEU A 60 3.20 11.92 6.63
CA LEU A 60 4.15 12.12 5.54
C LEU A 60 3.49 12.75 4.31
N LEU A 61 2.29 12.30 3.93
CA LEU A 61 1.53 12.89 2.81
C LEU A 61 1.21 14.36 3.04
N LEU A 62 0.81 14.72 4.26
CA LEU A 62 0.55 16.12 4.64
C LEU A 62 1.84 16.97 4.53
N SER A 63 2.99 16.45 4.97
CA SER A 63 4.28 17.15 4.85
C SER A 63 4.74 17.31 3.39
N GLU A 64 4.27 16.45 2.49
CA GLU A 64 4.52 16.54 1.04
C GLU A 64 3.47 17.43 0.33
N GLY A 65 2.61 18.12 1.05
CA GLY A 65 1.64 19.06 0.49
C GLY A 65 0.37 18.43 -0.07
N VAL A 66 0.09 17.16 0.23
CA VAL A 66 -1.20 16.56 -0.10
C VAL A 66 -2.24 17.05 0.91
N PRO A 67 -3.37 17.66 0.47
CA PRO A 67 -4.38 18.15 1.40
C PRO A 67 -5.08 17.00 2.12
N ASP A 68 -5.42 17.22 3.39
CA ASP A 68 -6.09 16.20 4.22
C ASP A 68 -7.41 15.70 3.61
N ALA A 69 -8.13 16.57 2.92
CA ALA A 69 -9.36 16.23 2.22
C ALA A 69 -9.17 15.15 1.12
N ALA A 70 -7.97 15.03 0.56
CA ALA A 70 -7.63 14.01 -0.44
C ALA A 70 -7.16 12.68 0.18
N ILE A 71 -7.01 12.62 1.51
CA ILE A 71 -6.46 11.44 2.21
C ILE A 71 -7.58 10.73 2.97
N ARG A 72 -7.61 9.40 2.88
CA ARG A 72 -8.41 8.52 3.75
C ARG A 72 -7.49 7.54 4.45
N ILE A 73 -7.89 7.08 5.62
CA ILE A 73 -7.13 6.16 6.46
C ILE A 73 -7.90 4.85 6.63
N GLU A 74 -7.22 3.74 6.38
CA GLU A 74 -7.62 2.41 6.82
C GLU A 74 -6.55 1.92 7.81
N GLY A 75 -6.80 2.01 9.11
CA GLY A 75 -5.83 1.78 10.19
C GLY A 75 -6.04 0.48 10.97
N ARG A 76 -6.79 -0.51 10.46
CA ARG A 76 -7.11 -1.75 11.19
C ARG A 76 -6.50 -3.01 10.58
N SER A 77 -6.10 -2.94 9.33
CA SER A 77 -5.57 -4.08 8.58
C SER A 77 -4.23 -4.58 9.13
N ARG A 78 -4.03 -5.90 9.08
CA ARG A 78 -2.83 -6.60 9.58
C ARG A 78 -2.04 -7.29 8.48
N ASN A 79 -2.57 -7.35 7.27
CA ASN A 79 -1.97 -8.02 6.12
C ASN A 79 -2.50 -7.45 4.82
N THR A 80 -1.90 -7.85 3.70
CA THR A 80 -2.25 -7.34 2.37
C THR A 80 -3.71 -7.60 1.99
N HIS A 81 -4.26 -8.75 2.35
CA HIS A 81 -5.67 -9.07 2.07
C HIS A 81 -6.60 -8.10 2.80
N GLU A 82 -6.34 -7.84 4.09
CA GLU A 82 -7.10 -6.90 4.89
C GLU A 82 -6.92 -5.46 4.42
N ASN A 83 -5.71 -5.03 4.03
CA ASN A 83 -5.48 -3.72 3.44
C ASN A 83 -6.46 -3.43 2.28
N ILE A 84 -6.63 -4.40 1.39
CA ILE A 84 -7.49 -4.24 0.22
C ILE A 84 -8.97 -4.41 0.60
N LEU A 85 -9.30 -5.40 1.42
CA LEU A 85 -10.67 -5.69 1.84
C LEU A 85 -11.29 -4.52 2.62
N LEU A 86 -10.56 -4.00 3.61
CA LEU A 86 -11.05 -2.94 4.49
C LEU A 86 -11.03 -1.55 3.82
N ALA A 87 -10.26 -1.38 2.75
CA ALA A 87 -10.29 -0.16 1.94
C ALA A 87 -11.50 -0.08 0.99
N ARG A 88 -12.21 -1.19 0.71
CA ARG A 88 -13.35 -1.21 -0.22
C ARG A 88 -14.47 -0.23 0.14
N PRO A 89 -14.93 -0.12 1.39
CA PRO A 89 -15.92 0.88 1.77
C PRO A 89 -15.45 2.31 1.47
N LEU A 90 -14.19 2.63 1.78
CA LEU A 90 -13.61 3.95 1.51
C LEU A 90 -13.52 4.26 0.00
N LEU A 91 -13.22 3.25 -0.81
CA LEU A 91 -13.27 3.40 -2.28
C LEU A 91 -14.70 3.68 -2.77
N ALA A 92 -15.69 3.00 -2.22
CA ALA A 92 -17.08 3.20 -2.56
C ALA A 92 -17.56 4.61 -2.17
N ASP A 93 -17.24 5.06 -0.95
CA ASP A 93 -17.57 6.40 -0.44
C ASP A 93 -16.95 7.50 -1.29
N LEU A 94 -15.77 7.26 -1.85
CA LEU A 94 -15.10 8.18 -2.77
C LEU A 94 -15.64 8.11 -4.21
N GLY A 95 -16.54 7.17 -4.51
CA GLY A 95 -17.00 6.93 -5.89
C GLY A 95 -15.87 6.47 -6.82
N ALA A 96 -14.93 5.69 -6.30
CA ALA A 96 -13.78 5.23 -7.08
C ALA A 96 -14.21 4.23 -8.16
N THR A 97 -13.83 4.49 -9.42
CA THR A 97 -14.06 3.61 -10.56
C THR A 97 -12.86 2.71 -10.84
N GLU A 98 -11.68 3.11 -10.40
CA GLU A 98 -10.43 2.39 -10.55
C GLU A 98 -9.53 2.62 -9.32
N ALA A 99 -8.85 1.58 -8.86
CA ALA A 99 -7.83 1.66 -7.84
C ALA A 99 -6.42 1.47 -8.42
N VAL A 100 -5.45 2.20 -7.88
CA VAL A 100 -4.02 2.00 -8.15
C VAL A 100 -3.36 1.52 -6.87
N ILE A 101 -2.95 0.27 -6.82
CA ILE A 101 -2.25 -0.30 -5.66
C ILE A 101 -0.81 0.19 -5.68
N VAL A 102 -0.42 0.95 -4.67
CA VAL A 102 0.96 1.42 -4.48
C VAL A 102 1.68 0.49 -3.53
N THR A 103 2.63 -0.25 -4.08
CA THR A 103 3.45 -1.22 -3.35
C THR A 103 4.74 -1.50 -4.13
N ASP A 104 5.70 -2.22 -3.52
CA ASP A 104 6.93 -2.60 -4.22
C ASP A 104 6.65 -3.54 -5.39
N ALA A 105 7.49 -3.47 -6.44
CA ALA A 105 7.32 -4.25 -7.67
C ALA A 105 7.25 -5.77 -7.43
N THR A 106 8.03 -6.28 -6.48
CA THR A 106 8.02 -7.70 -6.08
C THR A 106 6.71 -8.13 -5.43
N HIS A 107 6.02 -7.21 -4.76
CA HIS A 107 4.76 -7.46 -4.05
C HIS A 107 3.51 -7.20 -4.91
N ALA A 108 3.64 -6.40 -5.97
CA ALA A 108 2.53 -5.96 -6.83
C ALA A 108 1.72 -7.11 -7.48
N PRO A 109 2.33 -8.21 -7.99
CA PRO A 109 1.57 -9.32 -8.56
C PRO A 109 0.62 -9.97 -7.56
N ARG A 110 1.09 -10.20 -6.33
CA ARG A 110 0.28 -10.77 -5.24
C ARG A 110 -0.87 -9.83 -4.84
N ALA A 111 -0.59 -8.55 -4.70
CA ALA A 111 -1.61 -7.56 -4.34
C ALA A 111 -2.71 -7.46 -5.41
N ARG A 112 -2.35 -7.43 -6.70
CA ARG A 112 -3.32 -7.44 -7.80
C ARG A 112 -4.16 -8.71 -7.84
N MET A 113 -3.56 -9.87 -7.57
CA MET A 113 -4.30 -11.13 -7.50
C MET A 113 -5.36 -11.09 -6.39
N ILE A 114 -5.01 -10.58 -5.21
CA ILE A 114 -5.94 -10.41 -4.09
C ILE A 114 -7.06 -9.43 -4.48
N ALA A 115 -6.74 -8.28 -5.06
CA ALA A 115 -7.72 -7.29 -5.50
C ALA A 115 -8.74 -7.89 -6.48
N ARG A 116 -8.27 -8.65 -7.49
CA ARG A 116 -9.15 -9.34 -8.45
C ARG A 116 -10.10 -10.31 -7.78
N ARG A 117 -9.63 -11.10 -6.80
CA ARG A 117 -10.47 -12.04 -6.03
C ARG A 117 -11.53 -11.33 -5.20
N LEU A 118 -11.23 -10.13 -4.75
CA LEU A 118 -12.16 -9.27 -4.03
C LEU A 118 -13.08 -8.46 -4.96
N GLY A 119 -13.02 -8.71 -6.28
CA GLY A 119 -13.84 -8.02 -7.27
C GLY A 119 -13.45 -6.55 -7.50
N LEU A 120 -12.22 -6.17 -7.11
CA LEU A 120 -11.73 -4.80 -7.28
C LEU A 120 -10.98 -4.65 -8.61
N ARG A 121 -11.38 -3.67 -9.42
CA ARG A 121 -10.61 -3.25 -10.61
C ARG A 121 -9.40 -2.45 -10.15
N ALA A 122 -8.22 -3.05 -10.22
CA ALA A 122 -7.01 -2.43 -9.74
C ALA A 122 -5.83 -2.65 -10.69
N SER A 123 -5.12 -1.58 -10.96
CA SER A 123 -3.75 -1.57 -11.49
C SER A 123 -2.75 -1.49 -10.35
N SER A 124 -1.46 -1.46 -10.62
CA SER A 124 -0.43 -1.22 -9.60
C SER A 124 0.62 -0.25 -10.10
N SER A 125 1.14 0.56 -9.19
CA SER A 125 2.27 1.45 -9.42
C SER A 125 3.31 1.21 -8.32
N SER A 126 4.57 1.14 -8.69
CA SER A 126 5.66 0.80 -7.76
C SER A 126 6.70 1.90 -7.74
N PRO A 127 7.19 2.27 -6.54
CA PRO A 127 8.29 3.23 -6.45
C PRO A 127 9.54 2.70 -7.14
N SER A 128 10.34 3.61 -7.71
CA SER A 128 11.64 3.27 -8.25
C SER A 128 12.56 2.71 -7.15
N LEU A 129 13.30 1.65 -7.48
CA LEU A 129 14.30 1.06 -6.58
C LEU A 129 15.61 1.87 -6.53
N ARG A 130 15.72 2.97 -7.28
CA ARG A 130 16.90 3.86 -7.23
C ARG A 130 17.05 4.41 -5.81
N GLY A 131 18.13 4.04 -5.13
CA GLY A 131 18.43 4.43 -3.74
C GLY A 131 17.96 3.45 -2.65
N SER A 132 17.35 2.31 -2.99
CA SER A 132 17.09 1.26 -2.02
C SER A 132 18.34 0.37 -1.82
N HIS A 133 18.66 0.06 -0.56
CA HIS A 133 19.73 -0.90 -0.27
C HIS A 133 19.35 -2.27 -0.85
N LEU A 134 20.07 -2.72 -1.88
CA LEU A 134 19.89 -4.01 -2.57
C LEU A 134 19.68 -5.23 -1.65
N PRO A 135 20.33 -5.36 -0.46
CA PRO A 135 20.16 -6.54 0.39
C PRO A 135 18.74 -6.74 0.91
N THR A 136 18.02 -5.66 1.20
CA THR A 136 16.66 -5.72 1.77
C THR A 136 15.64 -6.11 0.72
N THR A 137 15.84 -5.67 -0.52
CA THR A 137 14.92 -5.96 -1.64
C THR A 137 15.03 -7.42 -2.10
N LEU A 138 16.26 -7.98 -2.12
CA LEU A 138 16.50 -9.40 -2.40
C LEU A 138 15.89 -10.31 -1.32
N ARG A 139 16.00 -9.94 -0.04
CA ARG A 139 15.44 -10.70 1.07
C ARG A 139 13.90 -10.67 1.07
N GLN A 140 13.29 -9.59 0.62
CA GLN A 140 11.83 -9.49 0.45
C GLN A 140 11.36 -10.32 -0.75
N GLY A 141 12.07 -10.30 -1.87
CA GLY A 141 11.78 -11.12 -3.05
C GLY A 141 11.84 -12.63 -2.76
N LEU A 142 12.84 -13.08 -1.98
CA LEU A 142 12.97 -14.47 -1.57
C LEU A 142 11.90 -14.94 -0.57
N ARG A 143 11.33 -14.04 0.24
CA ARG A 143 10.22 -14.35 1.15
C ARG A 143 8.87 -14.49 0.44
N GLU A 144 8.70 -13.86 -0.71
CA GLU A 144 7.45 -13.91 -1.48
C GLU A 144 7.30 -15.21 -2.29
N ILE A 145 8.42 -15.85 -2.68
CA ILE A 145 8.38 -17.11 -3.45
C ILE A 145 7.69 -18.25 -2.68
N PRO A 146 8.00 -18.54 -1.40
CA PRO A 146 7.31 -19.57 -0.64
C PRO A 146 5.84 -19.25 -0.38
N ALA A 147 5.50 -17.98 -0.15
CA ALA A 147 4.13 -17.55 0.16
C ALA A 147 3.20 -17.68 -1.07
N THR A 148 3.72 -17.44 -2.26
CA THR A 148 2.97 -17.60 -3.52
C THR A 148 2.77 -19.07 -3.86
N ALA A 149 3.80 -19.90 -3.66
CA ALA A 149 3.72 -21.34 -3.87
C ALA A 149 2.74 -22.02 -2.89
N LEU A 150 2.75 -21.60 -1.62
CA LEU A 150 1.84 -22.12 -0.59
C LEU A 150 0.38 -21.69 -0.83
N ALA A 151 0.16 -20.50 -1.36
CA ALA A 151 -1.17 -20.01 -1.73
C ALA A 151 -1.75 -20.79 -2.93
N LEU A 152 -0.91 -21.13 -3.90
CA LEU A 152 -1.30 -21.95 -5.06
C LEU A 152 -1.56 -23.41 -4.68
N TRP A 153 -0.82 -23.95 -3.72
CA TRP A 153 -1.01 -25.33 -3.26
C TRP A 153 -2.30 -25.50 -2.44
N ARG A 154 -2.68 -24.52 -1.60
CA ARG A 154 -3.94 -24.53 -0.84
C ARG A 154 -5.20 -24.38 -1.70
N LEU A 155 -5.06 -24.02 -2.97
CA LEU A 155 -6.18 -23.83 -3.90
C LEU A 155 -6.47 -25.05 -4.79
N ARG A 156 -5.67 -26.13 -4.65
CA ARG A 156 -5.86 -27.40 -5.37
C ARG A 156 -6.52 -28.51 -4.52
N ARG A 157 -7.00 -28.15 -3.32
CA ARG A 157 -7.79 -29.09 -2.48
C ARG A 157 -9.20 -28.49 -2.24
#